data_699ffbca4916b73ba6e62308234f507e
#
_entry.id   699ffbca4916b73ba6e62308234f507e
#
_cell.length_a   1.000
_cell.length_b   1.000
_cell.length_c   1.000
_cell.angle_alpha   90.00
_cell.angle_beta   90.00
_cell.angle_gamma   90.00
#
_symmetry.space_group_name_H-M   'P 1'
#
loop_
_entity.id
_entity.type
_entity.pdbx_description
1 polymer ?
#
loop_
_entity_poly.entity_id
_entity_poly.type
_entity_poly.pdbx_seq_one_letter_code
_entity_poly.pdbx_strand_id
1 'polypeptide(L)'
;MKEQSERLTIGTFSAASFLNDLGSDMIFPVWPLFVTSVLGADMAILGLIEGLGDALVSLSQAGSGYLSDRIGQRKIFIWTGYTFASLSRVGYALSQVWQHLIPFKILDRSGKFRGAPRDAIIADISTDKNRGRNFGLLRAMDNLGAVCGIVACIFLFNYLGWTYNRIFLLASVPSLISALLVLMLIKERKVGAIYKGLSLKDLSGNLKLFLFLSAVFAFGAFSYSFLLVYAREFGFETGFVPLLYLAFTAVASVMSLPFGKLADKFGRRAIVVLSYSLFGLMCLGFIFVQSFEGVVALFVLYGLYRAAADPVQRAFVSELAPTRYRASILGAFQLIVGLCALPASLIAGILWETVEKSAPFLFSLSLTILAIVLMGFVKES
;
A
#
# COMPACT_ATOMS: atom_id res chain seq x y z
N MET A 1 0.88 15.90 33.54
CA MET A 1 -0.36 16.01 32.75
C MET A 1 -0.13 16.05 31.22
N LYS A 2 0.75 16.93 30.69
CA LYS A 2 1.01 17.06 29.24
C LYS A 2 1.63 15.77 28.67
N GLU A 3 2.68 15.25 29.28
CA GLU A 3 3.34 14.00 28.84
C GLU A 3 2.42 12.79 28.89
N GLN A 4 1.57 12.69 29.89
CA GLN A 4 0.58 11.60 30.00
C GLN A 4 -0.47 11.69 28.90
N SER A 5 -0.91 12.90 28.52
CA SER A 5 -1.82 13.13 27.39
C SER A 5 -1.16 12.77 26.04
N GLU A 6 0.13 13.06 25.87
CA GLU A 6 0.87 12.70 24.65
C GLU A 6 1.03 11.20 24.51
N ARG A 7 1.43 10.49 25.59
CA ARG A 7 1.53 9.03 25.62
C ARG A 7 0.18 8.37 25.32
N LEU A 8 -0.92 8.89 25.89
CA LEU A 8 -2.26 8.37 25.61
C LEU A 8 -2.62 8.56 24.12
N THR A 9 -2.33 9.71 23.54
CA THR A 9 -2.61 9.99 22.12
C THR A 9 -1.84 9.03 21.20
N ILE A 10 -0.54 8.83 21.44
CA ILE A 10 0.29 7.91 20.66
C ILE A 10 -0.20 6.46 20.81
N GLY A 11 -0.48 6.03 22.05
CA GLY A 11 -1.01 4.70 22.33
C GLY A 11 -2.37 4.45 21.64
N THR A 12 -3.26 5.44 21.66
CA THR A 12 -4.57 5.37 20.98
C THR A 12 -4.40 5.21 19.46
N PHE A 13 -3.54 6.01 18.83
CA PHE A 13 -3.31 5.89 17.39
C PHE A 13 -2.62 4.56 17.03
N SER A 14 -1.69 4.11 17.84
CA SER A 14 -1.03 2.80 17.64
C SER A 14 -2.01 1.65 17.76
N ALA A 15 -2.89 1.65 18.75
CA ALA A 15 -3.93 0.65 18.92
C ALA A 15 -4.99 0.70 17.80
N ALA A 16 -5.42 1.90 17.40
CA ALA A 16 -6.36 2.07 16.30
C ALA A 16 -5.77 1.61 14.95
N SER A 17 -4.50 1.87 14.70
CA SER A 17 -3.79 1.38 13.52
C SER A 17 -3.67 -0.15 13.51
N PHE A 18 -3.24 -0.73 14.62
CA PHE A 18 -3.18 -2.19 14.78
C PHE A 18 -4.53 -2.85 14.46
N LEU A 19 -5.61 -2.39 15.08
CA LEU A 19 -6.95 -2.95 14.89
C LEU A 19 -7.43 -2.78 13.45
N ASN A 20 -7.21 -1.62 12.84
CA ASN A 20 -7.63 -1.40 11.46
C ASN A 20 -6.87 -2.29 10.49
N ASP A 21 -5.55 -2.45 10.67
CA ASP A 21 -4.72 -3.24 9.77
C ASP A 21 -4.95 -4.74 10.01
N LEU A 22 -5.21 -5.16 11.25
CA LEU A 22 -5.74 -6.50 11.53
C LEU A 22 -6.97 -6.80 10.67
N GLY A 23 -7.97 -5.92 10.67
CA GLY A 23 -9.15 -6.13 9.84
C GLY A 23 -8.89 -6.02 8.33
N SER A 24 -7.99 -5.12 7.86
CA SER A 24 -7.64 -5.02 6.43
C SER A 24 -6.98 -6.30 5.92
N ASP A 25 -6.04 -6.81 6.69
CA ASP A 25 -5.21 -7.95 6.29
C ASP A 25 -5.88 -9.30 6.58
N MET A 26 -7.04 -9.34 7.21
CA MET A 26 -7.96 -10.48 7.15
C MET A 26 -8.61 -10.61 5.75
N ILE A 27 -8.70 -9.53 4.96
CA ILE A 27 -9.39 -9.52 3.67
C ILE A 27 -8.39 -9.70 2.51
N PHE A 28 -7.27 -8.97 2.53
CA PHE A 28 -6.36 -8.88 1.38
C PHE A 28 -5.86 -10.22 0.83
N PRO A 29 -5.54 -11.24 1.65
CA PRO A 29 -5.07 -12.52 1.12
C PRO A 29 -6.09 -13.26 0.26
N VAL A 30 -7.38 -13.07 0.54
CA VAL A 30 -8.49 -13.79 -0.11
C VAL A 30 -9.30 -12.87 -1.04
N TRP A 31 -9.04 -11.57 -1.03
CA TRP A 31 -9.77 -10.57 -1.80
C TRP A 31 -9.82 -10.85 -3.31
N PRO A 32 -8.68 -11.10 -4.01
CA PRO A 32 -8.74 -11.31 -5.44
C PRO A 32 -9.52 -12.57 -5.82
N LEU A 33 -9.46 -13.61 -5.00
CA LEU A 33 -10.24 -14.84 -5.21
C LEU A 33 -11.75 -14.61 -4.97
N PHE A 34 -12.11 -13.78 -3.99
CA PHE A 34 -13.50 -13.37 -3.79
C PHE A 34 -14.03 -12.62 -5.02
N VAL A 35 -13.26 -11.66 -5.54
CA VAL A 35 -13.65 -10.86 -6.71
C VAL A 35 -13.81 -11.73 -7.96
N THR A 36 -12.85 -12.60 -8.24
CA THR A 36 -12.84 -13.41 -9.48
C THR A 36 -13.66 -14.69 -9.36
N SER A 37 -13.39 -15.52 -8.34
CA SER A 37 -13.96 -16.87 -8.25
C SER A 37 -15.36 -16.89 -7.63
N VAL A 38 -15.72 -15.92 -6.77
CA VAL A 38 -17.04 -15.87 -6.12
C VAL A 38 -17.99 -14.92 -6.84
N LEU A 39 -17.53 -13.71 -7.18
CA LEU A 39 -18.37 -12.69 -7.81
C LEU A 39 -18.27 -12.71 -9.35
N GLY A 40 -17.43 -13.57 -9.93
CA GLY A 40 -17.35 -13.79 -11.36
C GLY A 40 -16.76 -12.62 -12.17
N ALA A 41 -15.96 -11.76 -11.54
CA ALA A 41 -15.24 -10.70 -12.24
C ALA A 41 -14.08 -11.28 -13.06
N ASP A 42 -13.90 -10.79 -14.28
CA ASP A 42 -12.71 -11.08 -15.08
C ASP A 42 -11.48 -10.31 -14.56
N MET A 43 -10.32 -10.59 -15.14
CA MET A 43 -9.07 -9.96 -14.71
C MET A 43 -8.99 -8.47 -15.08
N ALA A 44 -9.70 -8.02 -16.14
CA ALA A 44 -9.78 -6.62 -16.47
C ALA A 44 -10.58 -5.82 -15.42
N ILE A 45 -11.68 -6.41 -14.92
CA ILE A 45 -12.48 -5.85 -13.83
C ILE A 45 -11.69 -5.85 -12.51
N LEU A 46 -10.98 -6.94 -12.18
CA LEU A 46 -10.09 -6.99 -11.03
C LEU A 46 -9.02 -5.88 -11.12
N GLY A 47 -8.38 -5.74 -12.28
CA GLY A 47 -7.40 -4.70 -12.54
C GLY A 47 -7.96 -3.29 -12.39
N LEU A 48 -9.19 -3.06 -12.87
CA LEU A 48 -9.91 -1.78 -12.68
C LEU A 48 -10.15 -1.48 -11.19
N ILE A 49 -10.68 -2.45 -10.44
CA ILE A 49 -10.99 -2.30 -9.01
C ILE A 49 -9.71 -2.03 -8.20
N GLU A 50 -8.62 -2.75 -8.47
CA GLU A 50 -7.34 -2.58 -7.78
C GLU A 50 -6.70 -1.24 -8.13
N GLY A 51 -6.56 -0.94 -9.41
CA GLY A 51 -5.95 0.30 -9.88
C GLY A 51 -6.73 1.55 -9.44
N LEU A 52 -8.08 1.50 -9.49
CA LEU A 52 -8.95 2.55 -8.94
C LEU A 52 -8.68 2.74 -7.44
N GLY A 53 -8.51 1.62 -6.72
CA GLY A 53 -8.19 1.65 -5.30
C GLY A 53 -6.90 2.39 -5.00
N ASP A 54 -5.82 2.09 -5.70
CA ASP A 54 -4.51 2.69 -5.47
C ASP A 54 -4.47 4.18 -5.86
N ALA A 55 -5.13 4.54 -6.98
CA ALA A 55 -5.29 5.93 -7.38
C ALA A 55 -6.06 6.74 -6.33
N LEU A 56 -7.16 6.19 -5.80
CA LEU A 56 -7.97 6.84 -4.76
C LEU A 56 -7.21 7.01 -3.44
N VAL A 57 -6.38 6.06 -3.04
CA VAL A 57 -5.52 6.20 -1.85
C VAL A 57 -4.61 7.42 -2.00
N SER A 58 -3.93 7.53 -3.14
CA SER A 58 -2.98 8.61 -3.40
C SER A 58 -3.66 9.98 -3.46
N LEU A 59 -4.81 10.08 -4.14
CA LEU A 59 -5.63 11.30 -4.20
C LEU A 59 -6.16 11.70 -2.82
N SER A 60 -6.68 10.74 -2.07
CA SER A 60 -7.27 10.96 -0.75
C SER A 60 -6.24 11.43 0.27
N GLN A 61 -5.04 10.84 0.27
CA GLN A 61 -3.96 11.24 1.17
C GLN A 61 -3.43 12.64 0.83
N ALA A 62 -3.22 12.94 -0.45
CA ALA A 62 -2.79 14.26 -0.89
C ALA A 62 -3.83 15.34 -0.55
N GLY A 63 -5.10 15.08 -0.84
CA GLY A 63 -6.20 16.01 -0.58
C GLY A 63 -6.46 16.25 0.91
N SER A 64 -6.38 15.19 1.73
CA SER A 64 -6.71 15.28 3.15
C SER A 64 -5.67 16.07 3.95
N GLY A 65 -4.39 15.93 3.62
CA GLY A 65 -3.34 16.73 4.24
C GLY A 65 -3.62 18.23 4.08
N TYR A 66 -3.89 18.65 2.85
CA TYR A 66 -4.24 20.03 2.55
C TYR A 66 -5.53 20.50 3.24
N LEU A 67 -6.60 19.70 3.12
CA LEU A 67 -7.92 20.08 3.62
C LEU A 67 -7.97 20.10 5.15
N SER A 68 -7.34 19.15 5.83
CA SER A 68 -7.29 19.09 7.29
C SER A 68 -6.53 20.27 7.90
N ASP A 69 -5.44 20.69 7.24
CA ASP A 69 -4.67 21.86 7.67
C ASP A 69 -5.42 23.17 7.40
N ARG A 70 -6.16 23.27 6.28
CA ARG A 70 -6.98 24.44 5.95
C ARG A 70 -8.17 24.61 6.89
N ILE A 71 -8.85 23.52 7.26
CA ILE A 71 -10.02 23.55 8.16
C ILE A 71 -9.56 23.67 9.63
N GLY A 72 -8.32 23.26 9.94
CA GLY A 72 -7.78 23.22 11.30
C GLY A 72 -8.42 22.12 12.17
N GLN A 73 -9.04 21.11 11.54
CA GLN A 73 -9.67 19.97 12.20
C GLN A 73 -9.08 18.68 11.62
N ARG A 74 -8.37 17.92 12.43
CA ARG A 74 -7.72 16.68 12.01
C ARG A 74 -8.45 15.43 12.50
N LYS A 75 -9.03 15.50 13.68
CA LYS A 75 -9.71 14.36 14.32
C LYS A 75 -10.87 13.81 13.46
N ILE A 76 -11.66 14.70 12.83
CA ILE A 76 -12.79 14.30 12.00
C ILE A 76 -12.35 13.42 10.83
N PHE A 77 -11.25 13.76 10.16
CA PHE A 77 -10.70 12.94 9.08
C PHE A 77 -10.25 11.56 9.57
N ILE A 78 -9.74 11.45 10.79
CA ILE A 78 -9.19 10.20 11.29
C ILE A 78 -10.29 9.21 11.64
N TRP A 79 -11.27 9.59 12.49
CA TRP A 79 -12.30 8.66 12.89
C TRP A 79 -13.26 8.33 11.74
N THR A 80 -13.62 9.30 10.87
CA THR A 80 -14.44 9.04 9.68
C THR A 80 -13.75 8.11 8.70
N GLY A 81 -12.41 8.23 8.53
CA GLY A 81 -11.64 7.32 7.69
C GLY A 81 -11.65 5.86 8.19
N TYR A 82 -11.62 5.64 9.50
CA TYR A 82 -11.78 4.30 10.07
C TYR A 82 -13.24 3.80 9.95
N THR A 83 -14.22 4.69 10.08
CA THR A 83 -15.64 4.35 9.86
C THR A 83 -15.89 3.93 8.41
N PHE A 84 -15.31 4.63 7.44
CA PHE A 84 -15.39 4.25 6.02
C PHE A 84 -14.79 2.86 5.78
N ALA A 85 -13.64 2.56 6.39
CA ALA A 85 -13.06 1.23 6.30
C ALA A 85 -13.97 0.14 6.91
N SER A 86 -14.63 0.40 8.02
CA SER A 86 -15.58 -0.54 8.63
C SER A 86 -16.82 -0.76 7.75
N LEU A 87 -17.46 0.32 7.29
CA LEU A 87 -18.66 0.25 6.45
C LEU A 87 -18.41 -0.45 5.12
N SER A 88 -17.26 -0.17 4.48
CA SER A 88 -16.91 -0.83 3.22
C SER A 88 -16.75 -2.34 3.37
N ARG A 89 -16.19 -2.82 4.49
CA ARG A 89 -16.05 -4.26 4.76
C ARG A 89 -17.41 -4.94 4.96
N VAL A 90 -18.36 -4.27 5.62
CA VAL A 90 -19.76 -4.74 5.67
C VAL A 90 -20.33 -4.80 4.26
N GLY A 91 -20.09 -3.76 3.45
CA GLY A 91 -20.51 -3.74 2.05
C GLY A 91 -19.91 -4.87 1.22
N TYR A 92 -18.62 -5.17 1.39
CA TYR A 92 -17.98 -6.33 0.74
C TYR A 92 -18.65 -7.65 1.16
N ALA A 93 -18.94 -7.81 2.45
CA ALA A 93 -19.62 -9.00 2.98
C ALA A 93 -21.02 -9.21 2.41
N LEU A 94 -21.73 -8.14 2.05
CA LEU A 94 -23.09 -8.17 1.49
C LEU A 94 -23.11 -8.19 -0.05
N SER A 95 -21.95 -8.07 -0.72
CA SER A 95 -21.87 -8.02 -2.18
C SER A 95 -22.17 -9.40 -2.79
N GLN A 96 -23.04 -9.40 -3.80
CA GLN A 96 -23.47 -10.59 -4.54
C GLN A 96 -22.97 -10.60 -5.99
N VAL A 97 -22.60 -9.42 -6.50
CA VAL A 97 -22.04 -9.20 -7.82
C VAL A 97 -20.88 -8.21 -7.73
N TRP A 98 -19.92 -8.28 -8.65
CA TRP A 98 -18.71 -7.46 -8.58
C TRP A 98 -18.98 -5.95 -8.66
N GLN A 99 -20.06 -5.54 -9.33
CA GLN A 99 -20.47 -4.13 -9.43
C GLN A 99 -20.72 -3.50 -8.05
N HIS A 100 -21.22 -4.28 -7.11
CA HIS A 100 -21.44 -3.82 -5.73
C HIS A 100 -20.13 -3.46 -5.02
N LEU A 101 -18.99 -4.04 -5.45
CA LEU A 101 -17.69 -3.75 -4.84
C LEU A 101 -17.19 -2.34 -5.16
N ILE A 102 -17.55 -1.76 -6.30
CA ILE A 102 -17.02 -0.46 -6.76
C ILE A 102 -17.29 0.64 -5.72
N PRO A 103 -18.55 0.92 -5.30
CA PRO A 103 -18.83 1.98 -4.32
C PRO A 103 -18.16 1.70 -2.98
N PHE A 104 -18.11 0.44 -2.53
CA PHE A 104 -17.45 0.10 -1.28
C PHE A 104 -15.92 0.17 -1.37
N LYS A 105 -15.32 -0.16 -2.52
CA LYS A 105 -13.89 0.04 -2.76
C LYS A 105 -13.53 1.53 -2.77
N ILE A 106 -14.36 2.36 -3.39
CA ILE A 106 -14.20 3.82 -3.35
C ILE A 106 -14.25 4.31 -1.91
N LEU A 107 -15.21 3.85 -1.11
CA LEU A 107 -15.36 4.23 0.29
C LEU A 107 -14.15 3.80 1.13
N ASP A 108 -13.71 2.53 1.01
CA ASP A 108 -12.56 1.99 1.74
C ASP A 108 -11.27 2.78 1.43
N ARG A 109 -11.01 2.96 0.14
CA ARG A 109 -9.77 3.60 -0.31
C ARG A 109 -9.77 5.10 -0.04
N SER A 110 -10.90 5.76 -0.18
CA SER A 110 -11.06 7.14 0.29
C SER A 110 -10.81 7.26 1.78
N GLY A 111 -11.23 6.30 2.60
CA GLY A 111 -10.96 6.27 4.04
C GLY A 111 -9.47 6.31 4.43
N LYS A 112 -8.54 6.09 3.49
CA LYS A 112 -7.09 6.29 3.70
C LYS A 112 -6.70 7.77 3.88
N PHE A 113 -7.62 8.72 3.63
CA PHE A 113 -7.42 10.13 3.95
C PHE A 113 -7.07 10.39 5.44
N ARG A 114 -7.36 9.45 6.34
CA ARG A 114 -6.99 9.53 7.76
C ARG A 114 -5.48 9.57 8.02
N GLY A 115 -4.65 9.08 7.07
CA GLY A 115 -3.21 8.90 7.27
C GLY A 115 -2.47 10.20 7.51
N ALA A 116 -2.61 11.17 6.61
CA ALA A 116 -1.90 12.44 6.70
C ALA A 116 -2.27 13.26 7.95
N PRO A 117 -3.57 13.45 8.32
CA PRO A 117 -3.94 14.13 9.57
C PRO A 117 -3.46 13.41 10.83
N ARG A 118 -3.48 12.06 10.86
CA ARG A 118 -2.94 11.27 11.98
C ARG A 118 -1.46 11.50 12.18
N ASP A 119 -0.70 11.37 11.10
CA ASP A 119 0.76 11.51 11.13
C ASP A 119 1.16 12.95 11.51
N ALA A 120 0.38 13.95 11.10
CA ALA A 120 0.56 15.33 11.50
C ALA A 120 0.33 15.56 13.00
N ILE A 121 -0.71 14.96 13.61
CA ILE A 121 -0.91 15.04 15.07
C ILE A 121 0.27 14.41 15.82
N ILE A 122 0.75 13.23 15.37
CA ILE A 122 1.90 12.56 15.98
C ILE A 122 3.17 13.42 15.87
N ALA A 123 3.39 14.06 14.72
CA ALA A 123 4.52 14.96 14.54
C ALA A 123 4.48 16.16 15.49
N ASP A 124 3.29 16.76 15.67
CA ASP A 124 3.09 17.96 16.53
C ASP A 124 3.30 17.67 18.02
N ILE A 125 2.96 16.45 18.48
CA ILE A 125 3.15 16.07 19.89
C ILE A 125 4.53 15.47 20.15
N SER A 126 5.31 15.22 19.09
CA SER A 126 6.64 14.62 19.19
C SER A 126 7.72 15.70 19.25
N THR A 127 8.73 15.44 20.07
CA THR A 127 9.99 16.21 20.10
C THR A 127 11.00 15.55 19.14
N ASP A 128 12.07 16.27 18.78
CA ASP A 128 13.13 15.70 17.93
C ASP A 128 13.77 14.43 18.53
N LYS A 129 13.78 14.33 19.87
CA LYS A 129 14.34 13.16 20.59
C LYS A 129 13.45 11.92 20.56
N ASN A 130 12.11 12.07 20.43
CA ASN A 130 11.16 10.96 20.53
C ASN A 130 10.34 10.71 19.25
N ARG A 131 10.48 11.59 18.23
CA ARG A 131 9.71 11.50 16.97
C ARG A 131 9.93 10.16 16.27
N GLY A 132 11.17 9.73 16.10
CA GLY A 132 11.51 8.44 15.50
C GLY A 132 10.89 7.26 16.24
N ARG A 133 10.95 7.27 17.60
CA ARG A 133 10.33 6.24 18.44
C ARG A 133 8.81 6.21 18.27
N ASN A 134 8.15 7.36 18.22
CA ASN A 134 6.69 7.44 18.13
C ASN A 134 6.17 6.94 16.78
N PHE A 135 6.81 7.35 15.67
CA PHE A 135 6.51 6.82 14.34
C PHE A 135 6.89 5.36 14.19
N GLY A 136 8.01 4.93 14.80
CA GLY A 136 8.43 3.53 14.82
C GLY A 136 7.43 2.64 15.54
N LEU A 137 6.90 3.07 16.70
CA LEU A 137 5.84 2.35 17.40
C LEU A 137 4.58 2.22 16.56
N LEU A 138 4.15 3.31 15.90
CA LEU A 138 2.99 3.28 15.01
C LEU A 138 3.19 2.24 13.89
N ARG A 139 4.33 2.25 13.21
CA ARG A 139 4.65 1.30 12.13
C ARG A 139 4.77 -0.14 12.61
N ALA A 140 5.33 -0.35 13.80
CA ALA A 140 5.40 -1.67 14.40
C ALA A 140 3.99 -2.23 14.68
N MET A 141 3.08 -1.39 15.15
CA MET A 141 1.68 -1.78 15.41
C MET A 141 0.90 -1.98 14.10
N ASP A 142 1.13 -1.18 13.05
CA ASP A 142 0.59 -1.40 11.71
C ASP A 142 0.99 -2.82 11.21
N ASN A 143 2.29 -3.13 11.21
CA ASN A 143 2.82 -4.42 10.76
C ASN A 143 2.33 -5.59 11.61
N LEU A 144 2.28 -5.43 12.94
CA LEU A 144 1.78 -6.48 13.84
C LEU A 144 0.30 -6.75 13.58
N GLY A 145 -0.51 -5.70 13.37
CA GLY A 145 -1.91 -5.82 12.99
C GLY A 145 -2.08 -6.58 11.68
N ALA A 146 -1.28 -6.25 10.66
CA ALA A 146 -1.29 -6.94 9.37
C ALA A 146 -0.98 -8.44 9.53
N VAL A 147 0.11 -8.80 10.22
CA VAL A 147 0.47 -10.21 10.46
C VAL A 147 -0.64 -10.96 11.20
N CYS A 148 -1.17 -10.37 12.28
CA CYS A 148 -2.28 -10.96 13.04
C CYS A 148 -3.54 -11.14 12.15
N GLY A 149 -3.83 -10.18 11.28
CA GLY A 149 -4.95 -10.24 10.34
C GLY A 149 -4.81 -11.38 9.34
N ILE A 150 -3.63 -11.52 8.72
CA ILE A 150 -3.34 -12.61 7.78
C ILE A 150 -3.46 -13.97 8.47
N VAL A 151 -2.85 -14.11 9.66
CA VAL A 151 -2.92 -15.37 10.45
C VAL A 151 -4.37 -15.68 10.82
N ALA A 152 -5.15 -14.67 11.25
CA ALA A 152 -6.57 -14.86 11.54
C ALA A 152 -7.35 -15.30 10.28
N CYS A 153 -7.08 -14.69 9.12
CA CYS A 153 -7.69 -15.12 7.85
C CYS A 153 -7.40 -16.59 7.56
N ILE A 154 -6.13 -17.00 7.63
CA ILE A 154 -5.71 -18.40 7.38
C ILE A 154 -6.42 -19.34 8.35
N PHE A 155 -6.45 -19.01 9.64
CA PHE A 155 -7.10 -19.84 10.65
C PHE A 155 -8.62 -19.97 10.42
N LEU A 156 -9.31 -18.85 10.21
CA LEU A 156 -10.75 -18.83 9.97
C LEU A 156 -11.14 -19.56 8.69
N PHE A 157 -10.36 -19.35 7.62
CA PHE A 157 -10.66 -19.94 6.32
C PHE A 157 -10.34 -21.43 6.28
N ASN A 158 -9.14 -21.85 6.72
CA ASN A 158 -8.66 -23.23 6.55
C ASN A 158 -9.13 -24.19 7.66
N TYR A 159 -9.21 -23.71 8.92
CA TYR A 159 -9.53 -24.58 10.06
C TYR A 159 -10.99 -24.49 10.49
N LEU A 160 -11.60 -23.31 10.41
CA LEU A 160 -13.01 -23.14 10.77
C LEU A 160 -13.96 -23.19 9.57
N GLY A 161 -13.43 -23.24 8.32
CA GLY A 161 -14.23 -23.31 7.10
C GLY A 161 -15.15 -22.08 6.89
N TRP A 162 -14.72 -20.90 7.38
CA TRP A 162 -15.52 -19.70 7.22
C TRP A 162 -15.55 -19.23 5.78
N THR A 163 -16.72 -18.76 5.34
CA THR A 163 -16.90 -18.12 4.04
C THR A 163 -16.27 -16.72 4.02
N TYR A 164 -15.93 -16.23 2.82
CA TYR A 164 -15.42 -14.87 2.62
C TYR A 164 -16.29 -13.80 3.30
N ASN A 165 -17.61 -13.88 3.13
CA ASN A 165 -18.57 -12.94 3.70
C ASN A 165 -18.47 -12.87 5.22
N ARG A 166 -18.35 -14.02 5.92
CA ARG A 166 -18.18 -14.06 7.38
C ARG A 166 -16.87 -13.42 7.83
N ILE A 167 -15.78 -13.70 7.10
CA ILE A 167 -14.46 -13.11 7.38
C ILE A 167 -14.53 -11.59 7.20
N PHE A 168 -15.14 -11.10 6.11
CA PHE A 168 -15.25 -9.66 5.84
C PHE A 168 -16.12 -8.94 6.87
N LEU A 169 -17.21 -9.58 7.30
CA LEU A 169 -18.06 -9.05 8.37
C LEU A 169 -17.30 -8.95 9.70
N LEU A 170 -16.56 -10.00 10.08
CA LEU A 170 -15.69 -9.97 11.26
C LEU A 170 -14.61 -8.88 11.15
N ALA A 171 -14.00 -8.74 9.98
CA ALA A 171 -12.97 -7.73 9.70
C ALA A 171 -13.47 -6.29 9.84
N SER A 172 -14.79 -6.04 9.77
CA SER A 172 -15.37 -4.71 9.99
C SER A 172 -15.28 -4.26 11.44
N VAL A 173 -15.32 -5.20 12.39
CA VAL A 173 -15.39 -4.93 13.84
C VAL A 173 -14.13 -4.22 14.35
N PRO A 174 -12.89 -4.69 14.09
CA PRO A 174 -11.69 -4.00 14.53
C PRO A 174 -11.59 -2.56 14.01
N SER A 175 -12.03 -2.29 12.77
CA SER A 175 -12.01 -0.92 12.23
C SER A 175 -13.08 -0.02 12.89
N LEU A 176 -14.24 -0.57 13.23
CA LEU A 176 -15.24 0.17 14.00
C LEU A 176 -14.69 0.55 15.38
N ILE A 177 -14.05 -0.40 16.06
CA ILE A 177 -13.39 -0.13 17.35
C ILE A 177 -12.31 0.95 17.17
N SER A 178 -11.52 0.92 16.10
CA SER A 178 -10.53 1.97 15.79
C SER A 178 -11.17 3.36 15.67
N ALA A 179 -12.31 3.45 14.99
CA ALA A 179 -13.07 4.70 14.87
C ALA A 179 -13.55 5.21 16.22
N LEU A 180 -14.11 4.33 17.05
CA LEU A 180 -14.61 4.66 18.38
C LEU A 180 -13.47 5.08 19.33
N LEU A 181 -12.33 4.39 19.32
CA LEU A 181 -11.15 4.77 20.10
C LEU A 181 -10.69 6.20 19.78
N VAL A 182 -10.58 6.52 18.50
CA VAL A 182 -10.18 7.88 18.08
C VAL A 182 -11.25 8.90 18.44
N LEU A 183 -12.53 8.58 18.22
CA LEU A 183 -13.65 9.48 18.54
C LEU A 183 -13.70 9.82 20.03
N MET A 184 -13.49 8.84 20.91
CA MET A 184 -13.63 9.00 22.35
C MET A 184 -12.35 9.55 23.02
N LEU A 185 -11.17 9.09 22.61
CA LEU A 185 -9.92 9.35 23.34
C LEU A 185 -9.07 10.47 22.77
N ILE A 186 -9.23 10.81 21.49
CA ILE A 186 -8.43 11.88 20.86
C ILE A 186 -9.16 13.22 21.00
N LYS A 187 -8.43 14.21 21.50
CA LYS A 187 -8.91 15.59 21.57
C LYS A 187 -8.51 16.36 20.32
N GLU A 188 -9.43 17.15 19.75
CA GLU A 188 -9.14 18.03 18.62
C GLU A 188 -8.12 19.10 19.02
N ARG A 189 -7.14 19.34 18.17
CA ARG A 189 -6.17 20.43 18.33
C ARG A 189 -6.25 21.32 17.10
N LYS A 190 -6.59 22.60 17.31
CA LYS A 190 -6.58 23.60 16.24
C LYS A 190 -5.12 23.91 15.88
N VAL A 191 -4.78 23.82 14.62
CA VAL A 191 -3.45 24.13 14.10
C VAL A 191 -3.57 25.30 13.13
N GLY A 192 -2.65 26.28 13.23
CA GLY A 192 -2.55 27.35 12.26
C GLY A 192 -2.03 26.85 10.92
N ALA A 193 -2.76 27.12 9.84
CA ALA A 193 -2.41 26.66 8.51
C ALA A 193 -1.16 27.38 7.98
N ILE A 194 -0.14 26.64 7.55
CA ILE A 194 0.97 27.18 6.74
C ILE A 194 1.15 26.26 5.54
N TYR A 195 0.49 26.58 4.42
CA TYR A 195 0.77 25.94 3.14
C TYR A 195 1.31 26.98 2.15
N LYS A 196 2.53 26.76 1.63
CA LYS A 196 3.06 27.47 0.46
C LYS A 196 3.12 26.46 -0.69
N GLY A 197 2.37 26.73 -1.75
CA GLY A 197 2.31 25.89 -2.94
C GLY A 197 3.68 25.62 -3.57
N LEU A 198 3.84 24.45 -4.17
CA LEU A 198 5.01 24.03 -4.94
C LEU A 198 4.80 24.38 -6.42
N SER A 199 5.81 25.01 -7.06
CA SER A 199 5.84 25.17 -8.52
C SER A 199 6.70 24.08 -9.17
N LEU A 200 6.21 23.47 -10.25
CA LEU A 200 6.98 22.49 -11.03
C LEU A 200 8.29 23.07 -11.63
N LYS A 201 8.37 24.40 -11.72
CA LYS A 201 9.57 25.11 -12.21
C LYS A 201 10.72 25.01 -11.22
N ASP A 202 10.43 24.85 -9.94
CA ASP A 202 11.43 24.80 -8.87
C ASP A 202 12.12 23.43 -8.73
N LEU A 203 11.70 22.42 -9.53
CA LEU A 203 12.25 21.08 -9.50
C LEU A 203 13.50 20.97 -10.37
N SER A 204 14.57 20.34 -9.84
CA SER A 204 15.79 20.03 -10.60
C SER A 204 15.49 19.07 -11.75
N GLY A 205 16.28 19.13 -12.83
CA GLY A 205 16.16 18.21 -13.97
C GLY A 205 16.30 16.74 -13.55
N ASN A 206 17.21 16.47 -12.61
CA ASN A 206 17.46 15.15 -12.06
C ASN A 206 16.23 14.59 -11.31
N LEU A 207 15.57 15.42 -10.50
CA LEU A 207 14.34 15.03 -9.80
C LEU A 207 13.18 14.79 -10.79
N LYS A 208 13.04 15.65 -11.82
CA LYS A 208 12.04 15.44 -12.88
C LYS A 208 12.25 14.11 -13.61
N LEU A 209 13.49 13.78 -13.95
CA LEU A 209 13.83 12.51 -14.58
C LEU A 209 13.48 11.34 -13.65
N PHE A 210 13.82 11.43 -12.34
CA PHE A 210 13.48 10.39 -11.39
C PHE A 210 11.95 10.21 -11.23
N LEU A 211 11.19 11.29 -11.16
CA LEU A 211 9.73 11.22 -11.11
C LEU A 211 9.15 10.58 -12.39
N PHE A 212 9.68 10.93 -13.56
CA PHE A 212 9.27 10.37 -14.83
C PHE A 212 9.56 8.86 -14.92
N LEU A 213 10.79 8.42 -14.61
CA LEU A 213 11.12 6.99 -14.65
C LEU A 213 10.33 6.18 -13.61
N SER A 214 10.02 6.80 -12.46
CA SER A 214 9.16 6.16 -11.45
C SER A 214 7.72 6.01 -11.96
N ALA A 215 7.22 6.97 -12.75
CA ALA A 215 5.94 6.84 -13.44
C ALA A 215 5.96 5.71 -14.48
N VAL A 216 7.03 5.61 -15.29
CA VAL A 216 7.22 4.53 -16.27
C VAL A 216 7.23 3.16 -15.59
N PHE A 217 7.98 3.02 -14.50
CA PHE A 217 7.98 1.79 -13.71
C PHE A 217 6.62 1.48 -13.12
N ALA A 218 5.97 2.47 -12.47
CA ALA A 218 4.65 2.30 -11.85
C ALA A 218 3.57 1.95 -12.88
N PHE A 219 3.69 2.44 -14.11
CA PHE A 219 2.80 2.09 -15.22
C PHE A 219 2.96 0.63 -15.67
N GLY A 220 4.11 0.00 -15.39
CA GLY A 220 4.34 -1.43 -15.58
C GLY A 220 4.04 -2.29 -14.35
N ALA A 221 3.92 -1.69 -13.17
CA ALA A 221 3.75 -2.43 -11.91
C ALA A 221 2.28 -2.61 -11.56
N PHE A 222 1.71 -3.75 -11.92
CA PHE A 222 0.33 -4.11 -11.60
C PHE A 222 0.18 -4.64 -10.15
N SER A 223 -1.07 -4.77 -9.67
CA SER A 223 -1.41 -5.21 -8.32
C SER A 223 -0.94 -6.65 -8.02
N TYR A 224 -0.51 -6.90 -6.77
CA TYR A 224 -0.20 -8.26 -6.27
C TYR A 224 -1.38 -9.24 -6.43
N SER A 225 -2.59 -8.73 -6.54
CA SER A 225 -3.80 -9.53 -6.76
C SER A 225 -3.68 -10.46 -7.96
N PHE A 226 -2.99 -10.02 -9.02
CA PHE A 226 -2.71 -10.85 -10.21
C PHE A 226 -1.84 -12.06 -9.88
N LEU A 227 -0.85 -11.89 -9.01
CA LEU A 227 0.03 -12.99 -8.58
C LEU A 227 -0.73 -14.05 -7.80
N LEU A 228 -1.67 -13.63 -6.94
CA LEU A 228 -2.50 -14.55 -6.16
C LEU A 228 -3.51 -15.31 -7.04
N VAL A 229 -4.10 -14.65 -8.04
CA VAL A 229 -4.96 -15.32 -9.02
C VAL A 229 -4.14 -16.26 -9.88
N TYR A 230 -2.94 -15.86 -10.35
CA TYR A 230 -2.03 -16.73 -11.08
C TYR A 230 -1.71 -18.01 -10.30
N ALA A 231 -1.36 -17.88 -9.02
CA ALA A 231 -1.09 -19.06 -8.19
C ALA A 231 -2.30 -20.00 -8.10
N ARG A 232 -3.52 -19.45 -7.95
CA ARG A 232 -4.75 -20.27 -7.95
C ARG A 232 -4.97 -20.99 -9.28
N GLU A 233 -4.78 -20.30 -10.39
CA GLU A 233 -4.93 -20.87 -11.74
C GLU A 233 -3.78 -21.84 -12.09
N PHE A 234 -2.61 -21.65 -11.51
CA PHE A 234 -1.47 -22.57 -11.63
C PHE A 234 -1.74 -23.93 -10.94
N GLY A 235 -2.69 -23.96 -9.98
CA GLY A 235 -3.11 -25.20 -9.32
C GLY A 235 -2.95 -25.20 -7.80
N PHE A 236 -2.54 -24.10 -7.18
CA PHE A 236 -2.53 -24.01 -5.71
C PHE A 236 -3.96 -24.10 -5.18
N GLU A 237 -4.14 -24.86 -4.10
CA GLU A 237 -5.42 -24.87 -3.38
C GLU A 237 -5.77 -23.48 -2.85
N THR A 238 -7.07 -23.16 -2.85
CA THR A 238 -7.57 -21.85 -2.39
C THR A 238 -7.10 -21.51 -0.97
N GLY A 239 -7.02 -22.50 -0.09
CA GLY A 239 -6.51 -22.34 1.28
C GLY A 239 -5.02 -22.05 1.38
N PHE A 240 -4.23 -22.38 0.34
CA PHE A 240 -2.79 -22.10 0.31
C PHE A 240 -2.47 -20.66 -0.14
N VAL A 241 -3.34 -20.03 -0.93
CA VAL A 241 -3.10 -18.69 -1.47
C VAL A 241 -2.84 -17.62 -0.38
N PRO A 242 -3.55 -17.61 0.77
CA PRO A 242 -3.22 -16.71 1.87
C PRO A 242 -1.82 -16.89 2.47
N LEU A 243 -1.25 -18.12 2.39
CA LEU A 243 0.14 -18.37 2.83
C LEU A 243 1.16 -17.73 1.89
N LEU A 244 0.88 -17.67 0.58
CA LEU A 244 1.73 -16.95 -0.38
C LEU A 244 1.70 -15.44 -0.09
N TYR A 245 0.53 -14.89 0.23
CA TYR A 245 0.41 -13.50 0.67
C TYR A 245 1.21 -13.23 1.97
N LEU A 246 1.11 -14.13 2.95
CA LEU A 246 1.90 -14.04 4.17
C LEU A 246 3.40 -14.09 3.87
N ALA A 247 3.85 -15.01 2.98
CA ALA A 247 5.25 -15.18 2.65
C ALA A 247 5.86 -13.88 2.10
N PHE A 248 5.28 -13.27 1.08
CA PHE A 248 5.85 -12.04 0.52
C PHE A 248 5.74 -10.86 1.49
N THR A 249 4.66 -10.76 2.27
CA THR A 249 4.47 -9.67 3.25
C THR A 249 5.48 -9.80 4.40
N ALA A 250 5.74 -11.00 4.90
CA ALA A 250 6.74 -11.26 5.91
C ALA A 250 8.16 -10.93 5.41
N VAL A 251 8.51 -11.39 4.20
CA VAL A 251 9.80 -11.07 3.56
C VAL A 251 9.95 -9.56 3.38
N ALA A 252 8.92 -8.87 2.87
CA ALA A 252 8.93 -7.43 2.70
C ALA A 252 9.16 -6.69 4.04
N SER A 253 8.49 -7.12 5.09
CA SER A 253 8.61 -6.51 6.42
C SER A 253 10.00 -6.70 7.04
N VAL A 254 10.51 -7.94 7.03
CA VAL A 254 11.82 -8.29 7.63
C VAL A 254 12.98 -7.66 6.86
N MET A 255 12.92 -7.68 5.54
CA MET A 255 14.00 -7.22 4.68
C MET A 255 14.02 -5.70 4.43
N SER A 256 12.98 -4.95 4.79
CA SER A 256 12.94 -3.49 4.63
C SER A 256 14.08 -2.79 5.36
N LEU A 257 14.38 -3.19 6.60
CA LEU A 257 15.48 -2.59 7.38
C LEU A 257 16.87 -2.94 6.80
N PRO A 258 17.19 -4.21 6.46
CA PRO A 258 18.41 -4.56 5.74
C PRO A 258 18.61 -3.76 4.45
N PHE A 259 17.58 -3.65 3.58
CA PHE A 259 17.71 -2.88 2.34
C PHE A 259 17.87 -1.38 2.58
N GLY A 260 17.24 -0.82 3.61
CA GLY A 260 17.49 0.56 4.02
C GLY A 260 18.96 0.80 4.39
N LYS A 261 19.57 -0.09 5.22
CA LYS A 261 20.99 -0.02 5.56
C LYS A 261 21.92 -0.23 4.36
N LEU A 262 21.55 -1.13 3.44
CA LEU A 262 22.28 -1.32 2.19
C LEU A 262 22.24 -0.07 1.31
N ALA A 263 21.11 0.62 1.24
CA ALA A 263 20.96 1.87 0.51
C ALA A 263 21.82 2.99 1.09
N ASP A 264 21.96 3.07 2.41
CA ASP A 264 22.86 4.04 3.05
C ASP A 264 24.35 3.71 2.80
N LYS A 265 24.70 2.43 2.57
CA LYS A 265 26.09 1.99 2.34
C LYS A 265 26.50 2.03 0.87
N PHE A 266 25.64 1.59 -0.03
CA PHE A 266 25.98 1.40 -1.46
C PHE A 266 25.35 2.47 -2.37
N GLY A 267 24.60 3.43 -1.79
CA GLY A 267 23.85 4.43 -2.52
C GLY A 267 22.40 4.01 -2.80
N ARG A 268 21.50 4.99 -2.77
CA ARG A 268 20.06 4.75 -2.95
C ARG A 268 19.71 4.37 -4.37
N ARG A 269 20.41 4.98 -5.36
CA ARG A 269 20.27 4.64 -6.78
C ARG A 269 20.52 3.16 -7.04
N ALA A 270 21.60 2.59 -6.49
CA ALA A 270 21.96 1.19 -6.67
C ALA A 270 20.87 0.25 -6.15
N ILE A 271 20.28 0.55 -4.98
CA ILE A 271 19.22 -0.27 -4.41
C ILE A 271 17.89 -0.10 -5.15
N VAL A 272 17.58 1.08 -5.71
CA VAL A 272 16.41 1.25 -6.59
C VAL A 272 16.59 0.42 -7.87
N VAL A 273 17.77 0.43 -8.50
CA VAL A 273 18.08 -0.43 -9.66
C VAL A 273 17.92 -1.91 -9.28
N LEU A 274 18.47 -2.32 -8.14
CA LEU A 274 18.33 -3.68 -7.65
C LEU A 274 16.84 -4.05 -7.44
N SER A 275 16.03 -3.16 -6.87
CA SER A 275 14.60 -3.41 -6.67
C SER A 275 13.86 -3.61 -8.00
N TYR A 276 14.13 -2.78 -9.00
CA TYR A 276 13.55 -2.94 -10.34
C TYR A 276 14.03 -4.23 -11.02
N SER A 277 15.30 -4.60 -10.83
CA SER A 277 15.85 -5.87 -11.35
C SER A 277 15.17 -7.08 -10.68
N LEU A 278 14.92 -7.05 -9.37
CA LEU A 278 14.17 -8.09 -8.65
C LEU A 278 12.75 -8.23 -9.18
N PHE A 279 12.07 -7.10 -9.46
CA PHE A 279 10.73 -7.12 -10.07
C PHE A 279 10.75 -7.67 -11.49
N GLY A 280 11.70 -7.26 -12.31
CA GLY A 280 11.88 -7.79 -13.67
C GLY A 280 12.18 -9.29 -13.66
N LEU A 281 13.04 -9.75 -12.74
CA LEU A 281 13.34 -11.17 -12.56
C LEU A 281 12.12 -11.97 -12.11
N MET A 282 11.30 -11.41 -11.22
CA MET A 282 10.02 -11.99 -10.81
C MET A 282 9.07 -12.12 -12.02
N CYS A 283 8.91 -11.06 -12.83
CA CYS A 283 8.10 -11.11 -14.06
C CYS A 283 8.60 -12.19 -15.01
N LEU A 284 9.91 -12.26 -15.24
CA LEU A 284 10.53 -13.30 -16.08
C LEU A 284 10.26 -14.70 -15.50
N GLY A 285 10.36 -14.85 -14.19
CA GLY A 285 10.10 -16.12 -13.51
C GLY A 285 8.67 -16.58 -13.72
N PHE A 286 7.66 -15.74 -13.59
CA PHE A 286 6.26 -16.10 -13.82
C PHE A 286 5.96 -16.52 -15.27
N ILE A 287 6.80 -16.16 -16.24
CA ILE A 287 6.68 -16.61 -17.63
C ILE A 287 7.20 -18.04 -17.81
N PHE A 288 8.32 -18.40 -17.13
CA PHE A 288 9.04 -19.65 -17.41
C PHE A 288 8.93 -20.72 -16.31
N VAL A 289 8.62 -20.34 -15.07
CA VAL A 289 8.57 -21.28 -13.96
C VAL A 289 7.31 -22.13 -14.02
N GLN A 290 7.50 -23.45 -13.95
CA GLN A 290 6.44 -24.48 -14.09
C GLN A 290 6.39 -25.41 -12.86
N SER A 291 6.97 -25.02 -11.72
CA SER A 291 6.95 -25.82 -10.49
C SER A 291 6.33 -25.05 -9.32
N PHE A 292 5.69 -25.77 -8.39
CA PHE A 292 5.09 -25.16 -7.19
C PHE A 292 6.12 -24.44 -6.34
N GLU A 293 7.28 -25.07 -6.11
CA GLU A 293 8.39 -24.49 -5.35
C GLU A 293 8.92 -23.22 -6.03
N GLY A 294 8.98 -23.23 -7.35
CA GLY A 294 9.38 -22.08 -8.15
C GLY A 294 8.41 -20.92 -7.99
N VAL A 295 7.10 -21.16 -8.04
CA VAL A 295 6.10 -20.12 -7.80
C VAL A 295 6.21 -19.57 -6.38
N VAL A 296 6.40 -20.40 -5.35
CA VAL A 296 6.65 -19.94 -3.98
C VAL A 296 7.90 -19.05 -3.91
N ALA A 297 8.99 -19.45 -4.58
CA ALA A 297 10.20 -18.63 -4.66
C ALA A 297 9.96 -17.26 -5.33
N LEU A 298 9.07 -17.18 -6.33
CA LEU A 298 8.69 -15.91 -6.96
C LEU A 298 7.92 -15.00 -6.02
N PHE A 299 7.09 -15.53 -5.12
CA PHE A 299 6.45 -14.71 -4.07
C PHE A 299 7.48 -14.18 -3.06
N VAL A 300 8.49 -14.97 -2.69
CA VAL A 300 9.61 -14.49 -1.87
C VAL A 300 10.38 -13.38 -2.60
N LEU A 301 10.65 -13.56 -3.90
CA LEU A 301 11.31 -12.57 -4.74
C LEU A 301 10.51 -11.27 -4.84
N TYR A 302 9.17 -11.37 -4.97
CA TYR A 302 8.28 -10.22 -4.91
C TYR A 302 8.36 -9.50 -3.57
N GLY A 303 8.44 -10.24 -2.45
CA GLY A 303 8.67 -9.68 -1.12
C GLY A 303 10.00 -8.92 -1.00
N LEU A 304 11.08 -9.46 -1.57
CA LEU A 304 12.39 -8.79 -1.62
C LEU A 304 12.34 -7.51 -2.46
N TYR A 305 11.67 -7.54 -3.61
CA TYR A 305 11.40 -6.34 -4.41
C TYR A 305 10.70 -5.26 -3.58
N ARG A 306 9.60 -5.59 -2.91
CA ARG A 306 8.83 -4.65 -2.09
C ARG A 306 9.67 -4.08 -0.95
N ALA A 307 10.46 -4.92 -0.27
CA ALA A 307 11.36 -4.52 0.79
C ALA A 307 12.40 -3.48 0.35
N ALA A 308 12.94 -3.64 -0.87
CA ALA A 308 13.92 -2.74 -1.43
C ALA A 308 13.28 -1.47 -2.02
N ALA A 309 12.13 -1.59 -2.71
CA ALA A 309 11.50 -0.49 -3.41
C ALA A 309 10.86 0.55 -2.47
N ASP A 310 9.95 0.12 -1.61
CA ASP A 310 9.07 1.04 -0.86
C ASP A 310 9.80 2.06 0.03
N PRO A 311 10.78 1.68 0.87
CA PRO A 311 11.50 2.65 1.69
C PRO A 311 12.55 3.44 0.91
N VAL A 312 13.26 2.79 -0.04
CA VAL A 312 14.42 3.40 -0.68
C VAL A 312 14.03 4.43 -1.74
N GLN A 313 12.95 4.19 -2.51
CA GLN A 313 12.44 5.18 -3.45
C GLN A 313 12.01 6.47 -2.74
N ARG A 314 11.30 6.37 -1.61
CA ARG A 314 10.90 7.54 -0.80
C ARG A 314 12.11 8.28 -0.25
N ALA A 315 13.11 7.55 0.24
CA ALA A 315 14.35 8.13 0.73
C ALA A 315 15.10 8.86 -0.39
N PHE A 316 15.15 8.28 -1.60
CA PHE A 316 15.82 8.88 -2.75
C PHE A 316 15.11 10.14 -3.25
N VAL A 317 13.77 10.12 -3.35
CA VAL A 317 12.98 11.35 -3.63
C VAL A 317 13.25 12.43 -2.60
N SER A 318 13.30 12.06 -1.32
CA SER A 318 13.57 12.99 -0.22
C SER A 318 14.97 13.61 -0.30
N GLU A 319 15.96 12.88 -0.81
CA GLU A 319 17.33 13.38 -1.03
C GLU A 319 17.41 14.35 -2.20
N LEU A 320 16.79 14.00 -3.34
CA LEU A 320 16.77 14.83 -4.53
C LEU A 320 15.91 16.09 -4.36
N ALA A 321 15.03 16.12 -3.36
CA ALA A 321 14.10 17.20 -3.11
C ALA A 321 14.75 18.33 -2.31
N PRO A 322 14.55 19.63 -2.70
CA PRO A 322 14.92 20.76 -1.87
C PRO A 322 14.27 20.66 -0.49
N THR A 323 15.05 20.91 0.57
CA THR A 323 14.61 20.76 1.98
C THR A 323 13.28 21.45 2.27
N ARG A 324 13.05 22.63 1.68
CA ARG A 324 11.84 23.43 1.85
C ARG A 324 10.58 22.77 1.32
N TYR A 325 10.68 21.93 0.26
CA TYR A 325 9.55 21.34 -0.47
C TYR A 325 9.49 19.81 -0.36
N ARG A 326 10.31 19.22 0.51
CA ARG A 326 10.48 17.76 0.61
C ARG A 326 9.17 17.01 0.81
N ALA A 327 8.31 17.50 1.72
CA ALA A 327 7.01 16.86 1.97
C ALA A 327 6.08 16.94 0.76
N SER A 328 6.01 18.08 0.08
CA SER A 328 5.18 18.27 -1.11
C SER A 328 5.65 17.41 -2.28
N ILE A 329 6.97 17.25 -2.44
CA ILE A 329 7.56 16.43 -3.50
C ILE A 329 7.33 14.94 -3.23
N LEU A 330 7.44 14.48 -1.98
CA LEU A 330 7.07 13.12 -1.59
C LEU A 330 5.58 12.84 -1.84
N GLY A 331 4.71 13.81 -1.55
CA GLY A 331 3.28 13.72 -1.87
C GLY A 331 3.03 13.63 -3.37
N ALA A 332 3.71 14.47 -4.18
CA ALA A 332 3.62 14.43 -5.63
C ALA A 332 4.13 13.11 -6.21
N PHE A 333 5.25 12.58 -5.70
CA PHE A 333 5.76 11.25 -6.07
C PHE A 333 4.71 10.17 -5.83
N GLN A 334 4.13 10.11 -4.62
CA GLN A 334 3.10 9.13 -4.28
C GLN A 334 1.85 9.28 -5.16
N LEU A 335 1.46 10.52 -5.48
CA LEU A 335 0.33 10.80 -6.36
C LEU A 335 0.60 10.29 -7.78
N ILE A 336 1.79 10.54 -8.33
CA ILE A 336 2.18 10.07 -9.66
C ILE A 336 2.15 8.53 -9.72
N VAL A 337 2.80 7.86 -8.77
CA VAL A 337 2.85 6.41 -8.70
C VAL A 337 1.44 5.81 -8.55
N GLY A 338 0.62 6.37 -7.67
CA GLY A 338 -0.74 5.87 -7.45
C GLY A 338 -1.68 6.11 -8.65
N LEU A 339 -1.56 7.23 -9.35
CA LEU A 339 -2.34 7.46 -10.57
C LEU A 339 -1.94 6.52 -11.71
N CYS A 340 -0.66 6.16 -11.81
CA CYS A 340 -0.18 5.16 -12.78
C CYS A 340 -0.67 3.74 -12.46
N ALA A 341 -0.98 3.43 -11.22
CA ALA A 341 -1.45 2.10 -10.81
C ALA A 341 -2.81 1.73 -11.45
N LEU A 342 -3.68 2.73 -11.71
CA LEU A 342 -4.97 2.48 -12.37
C LEU A 342 -4.79 1.96 -13.80
N PRO A 343 -4.15 2.67 -14.73
CA PRO A 343 -3.94 2.16 -16.07
C PRO A 343 -3.05 0.91 -16.08
N ALA A 344 -2.06 0.80 -15.19
CA ALA A 344 -1.20 -0.38 -15.09
C ALA A 344 -1.98 -1.66 -14.83
N SER A 345 -2.81 -1.68 -13.77
CA SER A 345 -3.59 -2.85 -13.40
C SER A 345 -4.73 -3.13 -14.41
N LEU A 346 -5.34 -2.09 -14.99
CA LEU A 346 -6.36 -2.27 -16.03
C LEU A 346 -5.77 -2.89 -17.31
N ILE A 347 -4.63 -2.37 -17.78
CA ILE A 347 -3.92 -2.91 -18.96
C ILE A 347 -3.47 -4.35 -18.68
N ALA A 348 -2.93 -4.62 -17.50
CA ALA A 348 -2.55 -5.98 -17.12
C ALA A 348 -3.74 -6.95 -17.18
N GLY A 349 -4.92 -6.53 -16.69
CA GLY A 349 -6.14 -7.33 -16.76
C GLY A 349 -6.62 -7.55 -18.20
N ILE A 350 -6.61 -6.53 -19.05
CA ILE A 350 -6.97 -6.65 -20.46
C ILE A 350 -5.99 -7.60 -21.18
N LEU A 351 -4.69 -7.44 -20.97
CA LEU A 351 -3.68 -8.32 -21.58
C LEU A 351 -3.85 -9.77 -21.16
N TRP A 352 -4.18 -10.00 -19.88
CA TRP A 352 -4.46 -11.33 -19.34
C TRP A 352 -5.63 -12.02 -20.06
N GLU A 353 -6.74 -11.29 -20.29
CA GLU A 353 -7.95 -11.83 -20.89
C GLU A 353 -7.86 -11.95 -22.42
N THR A 354 -7.20 -10.96 -23.09
CA THR A 354 -7.25 -10.86 -24.55
C THR A 354 -6.06 -11.49 -25.27
N VAL A 355 -4.92 -11.63 -24.59
CA VAL A 355 -3.69 -12.18 -25.18
C VAL A 355 -3.35 -13.51 -24.54
N GLU A 356 -2.77 -13.47 -23.35
CA GLU A 356 -2.43 -14.67 -22.53
C GLU A 356 -2.02 -14.26 -21.11
N LYS A 357 -2.02 -15.22 -20.18
CA LYS A 357 -1.68 -14.98 -18.77
C LYS A 357 -0.25 -14.48 -18.55
N SER A 358 0.67 -14.72 -19.47
CA SER A 358 2.05 -14.23 -19.45
C SER A 358 2.19 -12.80 -19.96
N ALA A 359 1.25 -12.30 -20.76
CA ALA A 359 1.36 -10.99 -21.41
C ALA A 359 1.51 -9.80 -20.43
N PRO A 360 0.81 -9.74 -19.29
CA PRO A 360 1.04 -8.70 -18.29
C PRO A 360 2.48 -8.68 -17.77
N PHE A 361 3.08 -9.85 -17.56
CA PHE A 361 4.47 -9.95 -17.07
C PHE A 361 5.48 -9.49 -18.13
N LEU A 362 5.26 -9.80 -19.41
CA LEU A 362 6.08 -9.29 -20.52
C LEU A 362 5.98 -7.78 -20.66
N PHE A 363 4.78 -7.23 -20.57
CA PHE A 363 4.54 -5.78 -20.57
C PHE A 363 5.28 -5.10 -19.42
N SER A 364 5.14 -5.62 -18.20
CA SER A 364 5.82 -5.10 -17.02
C SER A 364 7.35 -5.21 -17.11
N LEU A 365 7.86 -6.32 -17.65
CA LEU A 365 9.29 -6.52 -17.85
C LEU A 365 9.86 -5.48 -18.81
N SER A 366 9.18 -5.20 -19.92
CA SER A 366 9.65 -4.20 -20.91
C SER A 366 9.74 -2.79 -20.32
N LEU A 367 8.73 -2.36 -19.55
CA LEU A 367 8.74 -1.07 -18.87
C LEU A 367 9.76 -1.03 -17.72
N THR A 368 9.98 -2.15 -17.05
CA THR A 368 11.01 -2.26 -16.01
C THR A 368 12.40 -2.09 -16.59
N ILE A 369 12.69 -2.74 -17.73
CA ILE A 369 13.99 -2.56 -18.44
C ILE A 369 14.17 -1.11 -18.85
N LEU A 370 13.13 -0.48 -19.41
CA LEU A 370 13.17 0.94 -19.76
C LEU A 370 13.45 1.83 -18.54
N ALA A 371 12.78 1.57 -17.40
CA ALA A 371 13.01 2.32 -16.17
C ALA A 371 14.44 2.14 -15.64
N ILE A 372 15.02 0.93 -15.71
CA ILE A 372 16.41 0.65 -15.33
C ILE A 372 17.38 1.43 -16.22
N VAL A 373 17.17 1.43 -17.54
CA VAL A 373 17.99 2.18 -18.49
C VAL A 373 17.93 3.68 -18.18
N LEU A 374 16.72 4.23 -17.98
CA LEU A 374 16.55 5.64 -17.63
C LEU A 374 17.19 6.00 -16.28
N MET A 375 17.22 5.06 -15.33
CA MET A 375 17.92 5.23 -14.06
C MET A 375 19.42 5.43 -14.23
N GLY A 376 19.99 4.93 -15.33
CA GLY A 376 21.39 5.17 -15.72
C GLY A 376 21.74 6.65 -15.81
N PHE A 377 20.78 7.50 -16.17
CA PHE A 377 20.95 8.94 -16.35
C PHE A 377 20.66 9.78 -15.09
N VAL A 378 20.09 9.17 -14.05
CA VAL A 378 19.85 9.85 -12.77
C VAL A 378 21.14 9.91 -11.97
N LYS A 379 21.51 11.10 -11.51
CA LYS A 379 22.70 11.31 -10.67
C LYS A 379 22.31 11.22 -9.19
N GLU A 380 23.10 10.52 -8.42
CA GLU A 380 23.05 10.55 -6.96
C GLU A 380 23.74 11.83 -6.47
N SER A 381 23.17 12.53 -5.49
CA SER A 381 23.70 13.81 -4.96
C SER A 381 24.87 13.58 -4.03
#